data_6dae24c88590d60792d37bc1f8ea7289
#
_entry.id   6dae24c88590d60792d37bc1f8ea7289
#
_cell.length_a   1.000
_cell.length_b   1.000
_cell.length_c   1.000
_cell.angle_alpha   90.00
_cell.angle_beta   90.00
_cell.angle_gamma   90.00
#
_symmetry.space_group_name_H-M   'P 1'
#
loop_
_entity.id
_entity.type
_entity.pdbx_description
1 polymer ?
#
loop_
_entity_poly.entity_id
_entity_poly.type
_entity_poly.pdbx_seq_one_letter_code
_entity_poly.pdbx_strand_id
1 'polypeptide(L)'
;ALNIGNSSTVQTLIKHDQNNNGLSEEFFGGGTQNGRFVHTGEVINIANESKWVDGMVSSPSPFYYTTNGYGVLRNTWQDGSYDFGATDGNVVTAMHKESEYDAYIFVSAGTDGSEVSADLLDGYYKVTGNPVLLPEYGFYLGHLNAYNRDAWSDTEDIGTNWTIKGNAAYTEPGTTTYEEGGTDYMITAGKNAETLNGTGPSVATDKVPANLMYEKKFSARAVLDEYLDYDMPFGFFLPNDGYGAGYGQNGYNMQGGVGSDGSSSEARLAAVKANVANLKEFADYAAEKGIATGLWTQSNLKPDSNANTYWHLLRDFEAEVEAGVTTLKTDVAWVGSGYSFQLSGVKEGYDIVTDIQNTRPNIISLDGWAGSQRYNSVWTGDQTGGNWEYIRFHIPTFIGQSLSGNPNIGSDMDGIWGGDPVIATRDYQWKSFAPQMLDMDGWGSYAKGPYVHGDPYTGVSRMYLKMKAMMMPYIYTNAYAAANIDTGNGDKGLPMIRAMFLEFPEESYAYTEAGSKYQYMWGEILLV
;
A
#
# COMPACT_ATOMS: atom_id res chain seq x y z
N ALA A 1 -25.96 19.15 18.73
CA ALA A 1 -26.03 20.56 18.28
C ALA A 1 -25.27 20.68 16.95
N LEU A 2 -25.80 21.47 16.04
CA LEU A 2 -25.18 21.81 14.76
C LEU A 2 -24.74 23.28 14.77
N ASN A 3 -23.51 23.54 14.40
CA ASN A 3 -22.97 24.88 14.21
C ASN A 3 -22.32 24.98 12.82
N ILE A 4 -22.67 26.00 12.06
CA ILE A 4 -22.17 26.27 10.72
C ILE A 4 -21.65 27.70 10.65
N GLY A 5 -20.44 27.88 10.20
CA GLY A 5 -19.75 29.16 10.03
C GLY A 5 -18.60 29.00 9.06
N ASN A 6 -17.38 29.31 9.47
CA ASN A 6 -16.16 28.95 8.72
C ASN A 6 -15.79 27.46 8.84
N SER A 7 -16.44 26.75 9.77
CA SER A 7 -16.39 25.28 9.90
C SER A 7 -17.80 24.76 10.19
N SER A 8 -18.10 23.55 9.72
CA SER A 8 -19.31 22.82 10.09
C SER A 8 -18.99 21.87 11.23
N THR A 9 -19.73 21.98 12.33
CA THR A 9 -19.53 21.18 13.52
C THR A 9 -20.85 20.56 13.96
N VAL A 10 -20.85 19.25 14.23
CA VAL A 10 -21.97 18.56 14.85
C VAL A 10 -21.52 17.98 16.19
N GLN A 11 -22.43 18.02 17.16
CA GLN A 11 -22.22 17.42 18.47
C GLN A 11 -23.33 16.45 18.80
N THR A 12 -22.96 15.29 19.29
CA THR A 12 -23.86 14.23 19.78
C THR A 12 -23.49 13.86 21.22
N LEU A 13 -24.41 13.24 21.94
CA LEU A 13 -24.15 12.77 23.30
C LEU A 13 -23.61 11.33 23.26
N ILE A 14 -22.58 11.07 24.02
CA ILE A 14 -22.06 9.72 24.26
C ILE A 14 -22.97 9.00 25.25
N LYS A 15 -23.24 7.74 24.99
CA LYS A 15 -23.98 6.89 25.90
C LYS A 15 -23.03 6.03 26.70
N HIS A 16 -23.03 6.21 28.00
CA HIS A 16 -22.27 5.41 28.95
C HIS A 16 -23.19 4.35 29.56
N ASP A 17 -22.90 3.09 29.32
CA ASP A 17 -23.53 1.91 29.94
C ASP A 17 -25.07 1.98 30.04
N GLN A 18 -25.75 2.12 28.90
CA GLN A 18 -27.22 2.26 28.91
C GLN A 18 -27.99 0.98 28.59
N ASN A 19 -27.31 -0.09 28.18
CA ASN A 19 -27.97 -1.30 27.65
C ASN A 19 -27.94 -2.51 28.58
N ASN A 20 -27.65 -2.37 29.87
CA ASN A 20 -27.58 -3.45 30.87
C ASN A 20 -26.58 -4.58 30.60
N ASN A 21 -25.72 -4.45 29.61
CA ASN A 21 -24.65 -5.42 29.27
C ASN A 21 -23.26 -4.96 29.72
N GLY A 22 -23.14 -3.79 30.34
CA GLY A 22 -21.89 -3.27 30.88
C GLY A 22 -20.93 -2.69 29.83
N LEU A 23 -21.39 -2.52 28.58
CA LEU A 23 -20.57 -1.97 27.50
C LEU A 23 -20.86 -0.47 27.32
N SER A 24 -19.80 0.34 27.40
CA SER A 24 -19.84 1.73 26.97
C SER A 24 -19.89 1.84 25.45
N GLU A 25 -20.30 2.99 24.94
CA GLU A 25 -20.25 3.30 23.52
C GLU A 25 -18.80 3.39 23.04
N GLU A 26 -18.46 2.58 22.04
CA GLU A 26 -17.14 2.60 21.41
C GLU A 26 -17.23 3.16 19.98
N PHE A 27 -16.18 3.83 19.53
CA PHE A 27 -16.12 4.54 18.25
C PHE A 27 -15.04 3.99 17.34
N PHE A 28 -15.41 3.75 16.08
CA PHE A 28 -14.55 3.17 15.04
C PHE A 28 -14.61 4.01 13.76
N GLY A 29 -13.64 3.82 12.86
CA GLY A 29 -13.61 4.50 11.57
C GLY A 29 -12.46 5.51 11.47
N GLY A 30 -12.65 6.58 10.72
CA GLY A 30 -11.63 7.63 10.56
C GLY A 30 -10.49 7.30 9.59
N GLY A 31 -10.52 6.13 8.93
CA GLY A 31 -9.47 5.68 8.02
C GLY A 31 -8.24 5.17 8.75
N THR A 32 -7.07 5.32 8.14
CA THR A 32 -5.80 4.85 8.70
C THR A 32 -5.31 5.80 9.80
N GLN A 33 -5.74 5.53 11.02
CA GLN A 33 -5.24 6.14 12.25
C GLN A 33 -4.16 5.21 12.82
N ASN A 34 -2.88 5.52 12.56
CA ASN A 34 -1.78 4.60 12.86
C ASN A 34 -1.71 4.23 14.34
N GLY A 35 -1.65 2.93 14.60
CA GLY A 35 -1.49 2.38 15.94
C GLY A 35 -2.77 2.21 16.76
N ARG A 36 -3.95 2.52 16.19
CA ARG A 36 -5.23 2.44 16.91
C ARG A 36 -6.41 2.11 16.00
N PHE A 37 -7.47 1.57 16.57
CA PHE A 37 -8.75 1.31 15.89
C PHE A 37 -9.98 1.68 16.72
N VAL A 38 -9.83 1.84 18.02
CA VAL A 38 -10.84 2.39 18.94
C VAL A 38 -10.50 3.84 19.23
N HIS A 39 -11.48 4.72 19.15
CA HIS A 39 -11.25 6.16 19.27
C HIS A 39 -11.96 6.79 20.47
N THR A 40 -12.60 5.99 21.32
CA THR A 40 -13.29 6.47 22.53
C THR A 40 -12.30 7.17 23.47
N GLY A 41 -12.61 8.41 23.85
CA GLY A 41 -11.73 9.24 24.65
C GLY A 41 -10.58 9.90 23.90
N GLU A 42 -10.55 9.82 22.56
CA GLU A 42 -9.49 10.34 21.72
C GLU A 42 -9.97 11.45 20.78
N VAL A 43 -9.02 12.24 20.30
CA VAL A 43 -9.19 13.14 19.15
C VAL A 43 -8.46 12.55 17.96
N ILE A 44 -9.16 12.38 16.83
CA ILE A 44 -8.55 11.97 15.57
C ILE A 44 -8.60 13.08 14.53
N ASN A 45 -7.57 13.15 13.69
CA ASN A 45 -7.54 14.06 12.55
C ASN A 45 -8.11 13.36 11.30
N ILE A 46 -8.96 14.09 10.59
CA ILE A 46 -9.46 13.70 9.27
C ILE A 46 -8.81 14.63 8.25
N ALA A 47 -7.50 14.53 8.19
CA ALA A 47 -6.67 15.31 7.27
C ALA A 47 -5.52 14.41 6.81
N ASN A 48 -5.22 14.42 5.52
CA ASN A 48 -4.07 13.71 5.04
C ASN A 48 -2.81 14.53 5.32
N GLU A 49 -2.03 14.06 6.26
CA GLU A 49 -0.78 14.68 6.64
C GLU A 49 0.44 13.95 6.08
N SER A 50 0.24 12.86 5.33
CA SER A 50 1.32 11.98 4.84
C SER A 50 2.29 11.59 5.95
N LYS A 51 1.77 11.24 7.11
CA LYS A 51 2.56 10.88 8.29
C LYS A 51 2.35 9.41 8.61
N TRP A 52 3.41 8.64 8.45
CA TRP A 52 3.40 7.19 8.44
C TRP A 52 4.01 6.57 9.70
N VAL A 53 3.87 7.22 10.83
CA VAL A 53 4.37 6.75 12.13
C VAL A 53 3.23 6.52 13.11
N ASP A 54 3.50 5.78 14.18
CA ASP A 54 2.55 5.52 15.26
C ASP A 54 1.91 6.82 15.79
N GLY A 55 0.61 6.80 16.02
CA GLY A 55 -0.16 7.95 16.52
C GLY A 55 -0.49 9.03 15.48
N MET A 56 -0.03 8.89 14.23
CA MET A 56 -0.27 9.86 13.16
C MET A 56 -1.28 9.33 12.14
N VAL A 57 -1.59 10.13 11.12
CA VAL A 57 -2.63 9.83 10.11
C VAL A 57 -2.00 9.70 8.74
N SER A 58 -2.25 8.58 8.06
CA SER A 58 -1.80 8.37 6.68
C SER A 58 -2.91 8.46 5.64
N SER A 59 -4.01 7.76 5.82
CA SER A 59 -5.11 7.70 4.85
C SER A 59 -6.46 7.85 5.56
N PRO A 60 -6.86 9.09 5.94
CA PRO A 60 -8.07 9.33 6.69
C PRO A 60 -9.34 9.08 5.87
N SER A 61 -10.45 8.85 6.57
CA SER A 61 -11.78 8.76 5.98
C SER A 61 -12.79 9.57 6.81
N PRO A 62 -13.71 10.33 6.20
CA PRO A 62 -14.71 11.12 6.92
C PRO A 62 -15.89 10.27 7.40
N PHE A 63 -15.68 8.99 7.63
CA PHE A 63 -16.67 8.04 8.10
C PHE A 63 -16.29 7.49 9.47
N TYR A 64 -17.24 7.53 10.41
CA TYR A 64 -17.12 6.84 11.69
C TYR A 64 -18.45 6.20 12.08
N TYR A 65 -18.40 5.25 12.98
CA TYR A 65 -19.60 4.62 13.54
C TYR A 65 -19.38 4.16 14.99
N THR A 66 -20.48 3.78 15.65
CA THR A 66 -20.45 3.43 17.06
C THR A 66 -21.15 2.11 17.35
N THR A 67 -20.79 1.47 18.46
CA THR A 67 -21.47 0.29 18.98
C THR A 67 -22.95 0.53 19.35
N ASN A 68 -23.38 1.79 19.48
CA ASN A 68 -24.77 2.17 19.70
C ASN A 68 -25.64 2.18 18.43
N GLY A 69 -25.13 1.69 17.32
CA GLY A 69 -25.92 1.42 16.12
C GLY A 69 -26.13 2.66 15.23
N TYR A 70 -25.24 3.65 15.26
CA TYR A 70 -25.25 4.70 14.25
C TYR A 70 -23.88 4.94 13.64
N GLY A 71 -23.88 5.39 12.38
CA GLY A 71 -22.68 5.82 11.68
C GLY A 71 -22.92 7.15 10.98
N VAL A 72 -21.85 7.91 10.77
CA VAL A 72 -21.89 9.21 10.09
C VAL A 72 -20.80 9.25 9.02
N LEU A 73 -21.21 9.49 7.79
CA LEU A 73 -20.32 9.83 6.68
C LEU A 73 -20.49 11.33 6.37
N ARG A 74 -19.46 12.14 6.59
CA ARG A 74 -19.44 13.51 6.11
C ARG A 74 -19.15 13.52 4.61
N ASN A 75 -20.08 14.09 3.83
CA ASN A 75 -19.94 14.23 2.39
C ASN A 75 -19.10 15.46 2.05
N THR A 76 -17.82 15.37 2.24
CA THR A 76 -16.89 16.50 2.11
C THR A 76 -15.50 16.02 1.64
N TRP A 77 -14.76 16.94 1.02
CA TRP A 77 -13.33 16.78 0.70
C TRP A 77 -12.43 17.61 1.63
N GLN A 78 -13.02 18.31 2.59
CA GLN A 78 -12.28 19.21 3.47
C GLN A 78 -11.74 18.48 4.70
N ASP A 79 -10.60 18.95 5.17
CA ASP A 79 -10.03 18.48 6.43
C ASP A 79 -11.00 18.66 7.59
N GLY A 80 -10.85 17.81 8.58
CA GLY A 80 -11.64 17.84 9.79
C GLY A 80 -10.93 17.22 10.99
N SER A 81 -11.65 17.15 12.09
CA SER A 81 -11.25 16.45 13.30
C SER A 81 -12.47 15.95 14.06
N TYR A 82 -12.32 14.79 14.69
CA TYR A 82 -13.38 14.20 15.51
C TYR A 82 -12.86 14.00 16.93
N ASP A 83 -13.57 14.55 17.89
CA ASP A 83 -13.33 14.38 19.33
C ASP A 83 -14.39 13.42 19.88
N PHE A 84 -14.00 12.25 20.26
CA PHE A 84 -14.85 11.20 20.79
C PHE A 84 -14.85 11.16 22.32
N GLY A 85 -15.00 12.33 22.94
CA GLY A 85 -15.09 12.45 24.38
C GLY A 85 -13.76 12.79 25.08
N ALA A 86 -12.71 13.12 24.35
CA ALA A 86 -11.44 13.53 24.96
C ALA A 86 -11.56 14.88 25.69
N THR A 87 -12.27 15.84 25.11
CA THR A 87 -12.48 17.18 25.70
C THR A 87 -13.65 17.18 26.70
N ASP A 88 -14.75 16.53 26.35
CA ASP A 88 -15.91 16.34 27.22
C ASP A 88 -16.36 14.86 27.09
N GLY A 89 -16.16 14.08 28.13
CA GLY A 89 -16.46 12.66 28.14
C GLY A 89 -17.91 12.27 27.81
N ASN A 90 -18.81 13.25 27.68
CA ASN A 90 -20.22 13.01 27.33
C ASN A 90 -20.57 13.46 25.91
N VAL A 91 -19.61 14.01 25.15
CA VAL A 91 -19.92 14.66 23.86
C VAL A 91 -18.93 14.20 22.78
N VAL A 92 -19.48 13.75 21.66
CA VAL A 92 -18.73 13.67 20.39
C VAL A 92 -18.80 15.02 19.69
N THR A 93 -17.67 15.52 19.22
CA THR A 93 -17.62 16.73 18.37
C THR A 93 -16.97 16.37 17.04
N ALA A 94 -17.73 16.42 15.94
CA ALA A 94 -17.21 16.20 14.59
C ALA A 94 -17.22 17.53 13.80
N MET A 95 -16.05 17.95 13.30
CA MET A 95 -15.85 19.23 12.64
C MET A 95 -15.11 19.05 11.31
N HIS A 96 -15.54 19.82 10.30
CA HIS A 96 -14.80 20.00 9.04
C HIS A 96 -14.65 21.47 8.68
N LYS A 97 -13.59 21.81 7.95
CA LYS A 97 -13.25 23.19 7.51
C LYS A 97 -14.09 23.62 6.31
N GLU A 98 -15.40 23.66 6.48
CA GLU A 98 -16.35 24.03 5.43
C GLU A 98 -17.54 24.78 6.00
N SER A 99 -18.22 25.58 5.19
CA SER A 99 -19.37 26.37 5.60
C SER A 99 -20.72 25.66 5.47
N GLU A 100 -20.70 24.40 5.04
CA GLU A 100 -21.90 23.59 4.84
C GLU A 100 -21.83 22.34 5.70
N TYR A 101 -22.98 21.80 6.05
CA TYR A 101 -23.06 20.48 6.68
C TYR A 101 -23.84 19.55 5.76
N ASP A 102 -23.12 18.61 5.14
CA ASP A 102 -23.67 17.54 4.36
C ASP A 102 -23.18 16.19 4.92
N ALA A 103 -24.10 15.28 5.21
CA ALA A 103 -23.78 14.00 5.82
C ALA A 103 -24.84 12.94 5.53
N TYR A 104 -24.39 11.71 5.42
CA TYR A 104 -25.24 10.53 5.51
C TYR A 104 -25.20 9.98 6.93
N ILE A 105 -26.35 9.64 7.46
CA ILE A 105 -26.49 9.01 8.77
C ILE A 105 -27.01 7.61 8.54
N PHE A 106 -26.28 6.63 9.03
CA PHE A 106 -26.63 5.21 8.99
C PHE A 106 -27.16 4.78 10.35
N VAL A 107 -28.11 3.86 10.37
CA VAL A 107 -28.70 3.31 11.61
C VAL A 107 -28.78 1.80 11.48
N SER A 108 -28.30 1.10 12.50
CA SER A 108 -28.40 -0.34 12.64
C SER A 108 -29.47 -0.72 13.67
N ALA A 109 -30.10 -1.85 13.44
CA ALA A 109 -30.94 -2.54 14.42
C ALA A 109 -30.24 -3.76 15.05
N GLY A 110 -28.95 -3.94 14.78
CA GLY A 110 -28.12 -4.99 15.34
C GLY A 110 -28.13 -4.97 16.87
N THR A 111 -27.98 -6.13 17.47
CA THR A 111 -28.09 -6.34 18.92
C THR A 111 -26.72 -6.43 19.61
N ASP A 112 -25.66 -6.60 18.84
CA ASP A 112 -24.27 -6.65 19.29
C ASP A 112 -23.33 -5.90 18.35
N GLY A 113 -22.06 -5.78 18.72
CA GLY A 113 -21.10 -4.99 17.97
C GLY A 113 -20.74 -5.56 16.59
N SER A 114 -20.87 -6.87 16.39
CA SER A 114 -20.65 -7.53 15.11
C SER A 114 -21.79 -7.21 14.13
N GLU A 115 -23.04 -7.43 14.53
CA GLU A 115 -24.22 -7.10 13.71
C GLU A 115 -24.28 -5.61 13.39
N VAL A 116 -24.03 -4.77 14.39
CA VAL A 116 -23.98 -3.31 14.21
C VAL A 116 -22.93 -2.91 13.17
N SER A 117 -21.71 -3.47 13.26
CA SER A 117 -20.64 -3.16 12.31
C SER A 117 -20.98 -3.62 10.89
N ALA A 118 -21.51 -4.84 10.74
CA ALA A 118 -21.94 -5.37 9.44
C ALA A 118 -23.03 -4.48 8.79
N ASP A 119 -24.04 -4.09 9.54
CA ASP A 119 -25.14 -3.23 9.07
C ASP A 119 -24.64 -1.85 8.64
N LEU A 120 -23.77 -1.23 9.46
CA LEU A 120 -23.28 0.13 9.22
C LEU A 120 -22.27 0.18 8.07
N LEU A 121 -21.43 -0.84 7.91
CA LEU A 121 -20.54 -1.00 6.75
C LEU A 121 -21.36 -1.26 5.48
N ASP A 122 -22.38 -2.13 5.50
CA ASP A 122 -23.26 -2.33 4.35
C ASP A 122 -24.01 -1.04 3.97
N GLY A 123 -24.47 -0.27 4.96
CA GLY A 123 -25.04 1.07 4.76
C GLY A 123 -24.06 2.04 4.09
N TYR A 124 -22.83 2.06 4.57
CA TYR A 124 -21.75 2.86 3.99
C TYR A 124 -21.47 2.44 2.53
N TYR A 125 -21.38 1.15 2.25
CA TYR A 125 -21.15 0.64 0.88
C TYR A 125 -22.30 0.93 -0.08
N LYS A 126 -23.55 0.97 0.40
CA LYS A 126 -24.69 1.39 -0.43
C LYS A 126 -24.59 2.83 -0.93
N VAL A 127 -23.93 3.70 -0.18
CA VAL A 127 -23.72 5.11 -0.55
C VAL A 127 -22.44 5.30 -1.34
N THR A 128 -21.35 4.66 -0.91
CA THR A 128 -20.00 4.92 -1.44
C THR A 128 -19.51 3.89 -2.45
N GLY A 129 -20.21 2.77 -2.59
CA GLY A 129 -19.86 1.62 -3.41
C GLY A 129 -19.08 0.54 -2.65
N ASN A 130 -19.22 -0.69 -3.09
CA ASN A 130 -18.58 -1.85 -2.49
C ASN A 130 -17.05 -1.79 -2.63
N PRO A 131 -16.30 -2.35 -1.66
CA PRO A 131 -14.86 -2.55 -1.84
C PRO A 131 -14.55 -3.41 -3.06
N VAL A 132 -13.45 -3.08 -3.73
CA VAL A 132 -12.99 -3.89 -4.86
C VAL A 132 -12.56 -5.28 -4.40
N LEU A 133 -13.00 -6.29 -5.13
CA LEU A 133 -12.38 -7.62 -5.02
C LEU A 133 -11.08 -7.59 -5.83
N LEU A 134 -9.95 -7.54 -5.16
CA LEU A 134 -8.65 -7.57 -5.80
C LEU A 134 -8.48 -8.86 -6.62
N PRO A 135 -7.66 -8.86 -7.67
CA PRO A 135 -7.26 -10.10 -8.33
C PRO A 135 -6.49 -11.00 -7.36
N GLU A 136 -6.56 -12.31 -7.57
CA GLU A 136 -5.93 -13.29 -6.67
C GLU A 136 -4.45 -12.99 -6.44
N TYR A 137 -3.71 -12.62 -7.48
CA TYR A 137 -2.28 -12.30 -7.36
C TYR A 137 -1.98 -11.14 -6.40
N GLY A 138 -2.94 -10.24 -6.15
CA GLY A 138 -2.79 -9.13 -5.21
C GLY A 138 -2.74 -9.55 -3.74
N PHE A 139 -3.16 -10.79 -3.42
CA PHE A 139 -3.10 -11.35 -2.07
C PHE A 139 -1.82 -12.13 -1.79
N TYR A 140 -0.99 -12.40 -2.79
CA TYR A 140 0.36 -12.90 -2.58
C TYR A 140 1.33 -11.77 -2.22
N LEU A 141 2.58 -12.10 -1.97
CA LEU A 141 3.64 -11.10 -1.84
C LEU A 141 3.80 -10.33 -3.15
N GLY A 142 3.87 -9.02 -3.08
CA GLY A 142 4.31 -8.18 -4.19
C GLY A 142 5.75 -7.73 -3.96
N HIS A 143 6.62 -7.93 -4.96
CA HIS A 143 7.98 -7.40 -4.90
C HIS A 143 8.04 -6.05 -5.62
N LEU A 144 8.44 -5.02 -4.88
CA LEU A 144 8.61 -3.64 -5.36
C LEU A 144 10.10 -3.33 -5.34
N ASN A 145 10.65 -2.92 -6.48
CA ASN A 145 12.10 -2.81 -6.61
C ASN A 145 12.51 -1.44 -7.15
N ALA A 146 13.22 -0.64 -6.36
CA ALA A 146 13.74 0.66 -6.76
C ALA A 146 15.01 0.59 -7.62
N TYR A 147 15.66 -0.54 -7.71
CA TYR A 147 16.88 -0.70 -8.53
C TYR A 147 16.61 -0.58 -10.04
N ASN A 148 15.38 -0.86 -10.48
CA ASN A 148 15.03 -0.89 -11.90
C ASN A 148 14.85 0.49 -12.53
N ARG A 149 14.80 1.55 -11.73
CA ARG A 149 14.69 2.93 -12.23
C ARG A 149 15.91 3.37 -13.02
N ASP A 150 17.09 2.83 -12.71
CA ASP A 150 18.37 3.15 -13.31
C ASP A 150 18.93 1.93 -14.06
N ALA A 151 19.67 2.17 -15.13
CA ALA A 151 20.39 1.12 -15.82
C ALA A 151 21.76 0.88 -15.14
N TRP A 152 22.09 -0.38 -14.92
CA TRP A 152 23.32 -0.80 -14.28
C TRP A 152 24.28 -1.40 -15.30
N SER A 153 25.55 -1.05 -15.23
CA SER A 153 26.60 -1.68 -16.00
C SER A 153 27.85 -1.86 -15.16
N ASP A 154 28.61 -2.90 -15.47
CA ASP A 154 29.94 -3.12 -14.91
C ASP A 154 30.88 -1.99 -15.36
N THR A 155 31.78 -1.53 -14.51
CA THR A 155 32.76 -0.52 -14.83
C THR A 155 34.14 -0.87 -14.28
N GLU A 156 35.17 -0.62 -15.09
CA GLU A 156 36.58 -0.65 -14.67
C GLU A 156 37.06 0.70 -14.18
N ASP A 157 36.32 1.78 -14.48
CA ASP A 157 36.69 3.15 -14.14
C ASP A 157 35.89 3.65 -12.94
N ILE A 158 36.50 3.57 -11.81
CA ILE A 158 35.90 3.85 -10.53
C ILE A 158 36.11 5.31 -10.16
N GLY A 159 35.06 6.10 -10.22
CA GLY A 159 35.04 7.44 -9.65
C GLY A 159 35.19 7.42 -8.12
N THR A 160 35.95 8.37 -7.60
CA THR A 160 36.43 8.34 -6.20
C THR A 160 35.45 8.85 -5.12
N ASN A 161 34.22 9.24 -5.46
CA ASN A 161 33.32 9.92 -4.50
C ASN A 161 31.88 9.42 -4.56
N TRP A 162 31.60 8.33 -3.89
CA TRP A 162 30.23 7.90 -3.74
C TRP A 162 29.98 7.28 -2.38
N THR A 163 28.76 7.48 -1.93
CA THR A 163 28.34 7.10 -0.59
C THR A 163 27.37 5.96 -0.69
N ILE A 164 27.67 4.87 -0.02
CA ILE A 164 26.74 3.77 0.17
C ILE A 164 25.65 4.24 1.11
N LYS A 165 24.39 4.21 0.67
CA LYS A 165 23.23 4.24 1.56
C LYS A 165 22.77 2.81 1.78
N GLY A 166 23.19 2.26 2.89
CA GLY A 166 22.94 0.87 3.20
C GLY A 166 23.74 -0.09 2.32
N ASN A 167 23.14 -1.20 1.91
CA ASN A 167 23.76 -2.14 0.99
C ASN A 167 23.64 -1.71 -0.48
N ALA A 168 22.84 -0.71 -0.76
CA ALA A 168 22.73 -0.08 -2.04
C ALA A 168 23.24 1.35 -1.94
N ALA A 169 24.36 1.64 -2.59
CA ALA A 169 24.77 3.01 -2.80
C ALA A 169 23.90 3.59 -3.90
N TYR A 170 23.20 4.60 -3.56
CA TYR A 170 22.49 5.38 -4.54
C TYR A 170 22.92 6.82 -4.44
N THR A 171 23.47 7.34 -5.50
CA THR A 171 23.67 8.76 -5.71
C THR A 171 23.10 9.12 -7.09
N GLU A 172 22.77 10.33 -7.29
CA GLU A 172 21.99 10.92 -8.35
C GLU A 172 22.13 10.32 -9.77
N PRO A 173 21.08 10.33 -10.61
CA PRO A 173 21.08 9.76 -11.95
C PRO A 173 22.16 10.35 -12.85
N GLY A 174 22.92 9.49 -13.50
CA GLY A 174 23.81 9.86 -14.59
C GLY A 174 25.30 9.64 -14.41
N THR A 175 25.81 9.50 -13.18
CA THR A 175 27.23 9.28 -12.91
C THR A 175 27.48 8.53 -11.63
N THR A 176 26.62 7.60 -11.28
CA THR A 176 26.69 7.00 -9.97
C THR A 176 27.36 5.66 -10.03
N THR A 177 28.27 5.46 -9.14
CA THR A 177 28.90 4.18 -8.89
C THR A 177 28.38 3.60 -7.59
N TYR A 178 28.31 2.30 -7.53
CA TYR A 178 27.92 1.51 -6.38
C TYR A 178 29.13 0.73 -5.87
N GLU A 179 29.45 0.80 -4.57
CA GLU A 179 30.51 0.00 -3.97
C GLU A 179 29.99 -0.97 -2.94
N GLU A 180 30.31 -2.21 -3.14
CA GLU A 180 30.10 -3.22 -2.13
C GLU A 180 31.32 -4.14 -2.07
N GLY A 181 31.93 -4.21 -0.90
CA GLY A 181 33.10 -5.05 -0.70
C GLY A 181 34.31 -4.71 -1.57
N GLY A 182 34.41 -3.46 -2.04
CA GLY A 182 35.52 -3.00 -2.89
C GLY A 182 35.32 -3.23 -4.37
N THR A 183 34.10 -3.52 -4.82
CA THR A 183 33.74 -3.62 -6.24
C THR A 183 32.77 -2.51 -6.62
N ASP A 184 33.04 -1.82 -7.69
CA ASP A 184 32.29 -0.66 -8.12
C ASP A 184 31.45 -0.96 -9.36
N TYR A 185 30.23 -0.44 -9.36
CA TYR A 185 29.28 -0.58 -10.44
C TYR A 185 28.75 0.78 -10.88
N MET A 186 28.61 0.99 -12.15
CA MET A 186 28.14 2.26 -12.69
C MET A 186 26.69 2.17 -13.13
N ILE A 187 25.89 3.15 -12.75
CA ILE A 187 24.55 3.36 -13.28
C ILE A 187 24.66 4.14 -14.58
N THR A 188 24.13 3.58 -15.67
CA THR A 188 24.15 4.21 -16.99
C THR A 188 22.73 4.48 -17.47
N ALA A 189 22.39 5.75 -17.61
CA ALA A 189 21.08 6.15 -18.11
C ALA A 189 20.78 5.58 -19.51
N GLY A 190 19.54 5.14 -19.72
CA GLY A 190 19.04 4.69 -21.02
C GLY A 190 19.22 3.20 -21.38
N LYS A 191 19.70 2.38 -20.47
CA LYS A 191 19.89 0.93 -20.71
C LYS A 191 18.77 0.06 -20.10
N ASN A 192 17.54 0.33 -20.46
CA ASN A 192 16.37 -0.32 -19.86
C ASN A 192 16.33 -1.84 -20.01
N ALA A 193 16.80 -2.37 -21.12
CA ALA A 193 16.81 -3.81 -21.34
C ALA A 193 17.62 -4.55 -20.27
N GLU A 194 18.71 -3.95 -19.80
CA GLU A 194 19.55 -4.52 -18.75
C GLU A 194 18.87 -4.46 -17.39
N THR A 195 18.09 -3.42 -17.10
CA THR A 195 17.40 -3.28 -15.81
C THR A 195 16.15 -4.14 -15.71
N LEU A 196 15.45 -4.38 -16.79
CA LEU A 196 14.25 -5.22 -16.82
C LEU A 196 14.56 -6.66 -17.22
N ASN A 197 15.23 -6.86 -18.35
CA ASN A 197 15.34 -8.15 -19.04
C ASN A 197 16.72 -8.82 -18.97
N GLY A 198 17.65 -8.25 -18.21
CA GLY A 198 18.96 -8.87 -18.01
C GLY A 198 18.83 -10.29 -17.42
N THR A 199 19.57 -11.25 -17.98
CA THR A 199 19.51 -12.67 -17.58
C THR A 199 20.57 -13.07 -16.56
N GLY A 200 21.48 -12.18 -16.27
CA GLY A 200 22.51 -12.37 -15.25
C GLY A 200 22.41 -11.33 -14.15
N PRO A 201 23.27 -11.41 -13.14
CA PRO A 201 23.45 -10.29 -12.27
C PRO A 201 23.81 -9.07 -13.13
N SER A 202 23.18 -7.94 -12.86
CA SER A 202 23.57 -6.68 -13.47
C SER A 202 25.00 -6.27 -13.05
N VAL A 203 25.58 -7.10 -12.21
CA VAL A 203 26.88 -7.04 -11.59
C VAL A 203 27.59 -8.36 -11.86
N ALA A 204 28.84 -8.32 -12.28
CA ALA A 204 29.62 -9.52 -12.50
C ALA A 204 29.76 -10.33 -11.20
N THR A 205 29.35 -11.58 -11.21
CA THR A 205 29.30 -12.48 -10.04
C THR A 205 30.66 -12.73 -9.39
N ASP A 206 31.73 -12.69 -10.16
CA ASP A 206 33.11 -12.84 -9.68
C ASP A 206 33.60 -11.66 -8.82
N LYS A 207 32.86 -10.58 -8.82
CA LYS A 207 33.15 -9.35 -8.07
C LYS A 207 32.24 -9.16 -6.84
N VAL A 208 31.21 -10.00 -6.69
CA VAL A 208 30.36 -9.97 -5.50
C VAL A 208 31.10 -10.59 -4.33
N PRO A 209 31.23 -9.90 -3.18
CA PRO A 209 31.92 -10.45 -2.03
C PRO A 209 31.32 -11.78 -1.56
N ALA A 210 32.17 -12.73 -1.21
CA ALA A 210 31.75 -14.07 -0.73
C ALA A 210 30.93 -14.03 0.58
N ASN A 211 30.91 -12.93 1.29
CA ASN A 211 30.11 -12.73 2.49
C ASN A 211 28.68 -12.28 2.19
N LEU A 212 28.34 -11.95 0.94
CA LEU A 212 26.96 -11.80 0.52
C LEU A 212 26.36 -13.18 0.34
N MET A 213 25.24 -13.42 1.00
CA MET A 213 24.60 -14.74 1.04
C MET A 213 23.95 -15.13 -0.30
N TYR A 214 23.87 -14.23 -1.23
CA TYR A 214 23.32 -14.42 -2.57
C TYR A 214 24.00 -13.47 -3.55
N GLU A 215 23.97 -13.82 -4.82
CA GLU A 215 24.41 -12.92 -5.87
C GLU A 215 23.42 -11.77 -5.99
N LYS A 216 23.92 -10.53 -5.97
CA LYS A 216 23.05 -9.38 -6.21
C LYS A 216 22.61 -9.33 -7.64
N LYS A 217 21.32 -9.46 -7.83
CA LYS A 217 20.65 -9.39 -9.11
C LYS A 217 19.79 -8.14 -9.10
N PHE A 218 20.02 -7.23 -10.02
CA PHE A 218 19.34 -5.94 -10.08
C PHE A 218 18.28 -5.88 -11.19
N SER A 219 18.38 -6.69 -12.23
CA SER A 219 17.35 -6.73 -13.26
C SER A 219 16.05 -7.33 -12.69
N ALA A 220 14.92 -6.79 -13.11
CA ALA A 220 13.62 -7.29 -12.67
C ALA A 220 13.44 -8.79 -12.94
N ARG A 221 13.87 -9.23 -14.12
CA ARG A 221 13.83 -10.64 -14.50
C ARG A 221 14.71 -11.52 -13.60
N ALA A 222 15.93 -11.08 -13.29
CA ALA A 222 16.82 -11.85 -12.44
C ALA A 222 16.31 -11.97 -11.01
N VAL A 223 15.70 -10.92 -10.45
CA VAL A 223 15.03 -10.95 -9.13
C VAL A 223 13.82 -11.87 -9.15
N LEU A 224 13.01 -11.83 -10.22
CA LEU A 224 11.88 -12.75 -10.39
C LEU A 224 12.35 -14.20 -10.39
N ASP A 225 13.42 -14.51 -11.14
CA ASP A 225 13.99 -15.85 -11.20
C ASP A 225 14.51 -16.30 -9.83
N GLU A 226 15.06 -15.40 -9.02
CA GLU A 226 15.49 -15.67 -7.65
C GLU A 226 14.34 -16.21 -6.78
N TYR A 227 13.15 -15.57 -6.82
CA TYR A 227 11.98 -16.09 -6.12
C TYR A 227 11.61 -17.52 -6.54
N LEU A 228 11.70 -17.80 -7.84
CA LEU A 228 11.41 -19.13 -8.36
C LEU A 228 12.48 -20.15 -7.93
N ASP A 229 13.75 -19.79 -7.97
CA ASP A 229 14.88 -20.65 -7.56
C ASP A 229 14.80 -21.00 -6.07
N TYR A 230 14.36 -20.05 -5.23
CA TYR A 230 14.12 -20.29 -3.81
C TYR A 230 12.78 -20.95 -3.51
N ASP A 231 11.96 -21.24 -4.53
CA ASP A 231 10.63 -21.82 -4.38
C ASP A 231 9.73 -20.98 -3.45
N MET A 232 9.71 -19.68 -3.67
CA MET A 232 8.96 -18.68 -2.90
C MET A 232 7.82 -18.09 -3.74
N PRO A 233 6.55 -18.39 -3.41
CA PRO A 233 5.41 -17.81 -4.11
C PRO A 233 5.35 -16.29 -3.95
N PHE A 234 5.16 -15.58 -5.07
CA PHE A 234 4.81 -14.17 -5.07
C PHE A 234 3.84 -13.88 -6.23
N GLY A 235 3.14 -12.74 -6.19
CA GLY A 235 2.03 -12.49 -7.10
C GLY A 235 2.33 -11.48 -8.19
N PHE A 236 3.13 -10.47 -7.89
CA PHE A 236 3.45 -9.43 -8.86
C PHE A 236 4.82 -8.81 -8.61
N PHE A 237 5.42 -8.32 -9.68
CA PHE A 237 6.65 -7.54 -9.65
C PHE A 237 6.37 -6.11 -10.11
N LEU A 238 6.85 -5.13 -9.34
CA LEU A 238 6.62 -3.70 -9.60
C LEU A 238 7.95 -2.95 -9.56
N PRO A 239 8.50 -2.52 -10.73
CA PRO A 239 9.58 -1.55 -10.75
C PRO A 239 9.13 -0.26 -10.07
N ASN A 240 9.62 0.00 -8.86
CA ASN A 240 9.26 1.18 -8.08
C ASN A 240 10.12 2.37 -8.51
N ASP A 241 9.58 3.57 -8.43
CA ASP A 241 10.20 4.84 -8.85
C ASP A 241 10.50 4.96 -10.35
N GLY A 242 10.05 4.02 -11.15
CA GLY A 242 10.27 3.98 -12.58
C GLY A 242 11.03 2.75 -13.07
N TYR A 243 11.26 2.69 -14.37
CA TYR A 243 12.03 1.64 -15.01
C TYR A 243 12.87 2.23 -16.16
N GLY A 244 14.20 2.04 -16.11
CA GLY A 244 15.12 2.54 -17.14
C GLY A 244 15.93 3.76 -16.68
N ALA A 245 16.01 4.83 -17.45
CA ALA A 245 17.00 5.88 -17.30
C ALA A 245 16.67 6.93 -16.23
N GLY A 246 16.83 6.60 -14.97
CA GLY A 246 16.81 7.57 -13.88
C GLY A 246 15.52 7.64 -13.07
N TYR A 247 15.55 8.40 -11.99
CA TYR A 247 14.45 8.65 -11.09
C TYR A 247 13.27 9.32 -11.80
N GLY A 248 12.11 8.87 -11.49
CA GLY A 248 10.89 9.39 -12.09
C GLY A 248 10.17 8.31 -12.85
N GLN A 249 9.22 8.72 -13.63
CA GLN A 249 8.31 7.77 -14.24
C GLN A 249 8.88 7.18 -15.49
N ASN A 250 9.05 5.87 -15.48
CA ASN A 250 9.42 5.11 -16.67
C ASN A 250 10.75 5.55 -17.27
N GLY A 251 11.69 5.92 -16.43
CA GLY A 251 12.97 6.46 -16.86
C GLY A 251 12.93 7.93 -17.29
N TYR A 252 11.86 8.65 -16.99
CA TYR A 252 11.82 10.09 -17.18
C TYR A 252 12.41 10.78 -15.98
N ASN A 253 13.55 11.38 -16.15
CA ASN A 253 14.12 12.21 -15.11
C ASN A 253 13.28 13.47 -14.90
N MET A 254 12.52 13.51 -13.83
CA MET A 254 11.67 14.64 -13.48
C MET A 254 12.45 15.86 -13.00
N GLN A 255 13.67 15.68 -12.51
CA GLN A 255 14.43 16.77 -11.88
C GLN A 255 15.10 17.69 -12.88
N GLY A 256 15.36 17.21 -14.09
CA GLY A 256 16.13 17.96 -15.07
C GLY A 256 15.33 18.81 -16.06
N GLY A 257 14.03 18.68 -16.12
CA GLY A 257 13.23 19.28 -17.19
C GLY A 257 13.56 18.75 -18.59
N VAL A 258 12.77 19.12 -19.59
CA VAL A 258 13.02 18.75 -20.98
C VAL A 258 14.34 19.39 -21.45
N GLY A 259 15.28 18.58 -21.94
CA GLY A 259 16.50 19.08 -22.53
C GLY A 259 17.59 19.46 -21.54
N SER A 260 17.49 19.15 -20.26
CA SER A 260 18.58 19.38 -19.30
C SER A 260 19.84 18.60 -19.66
N ASP A 261 19.70 17.46 -20.34
CA ASP A 261 20.78 16.65 -20.90
C ASP A 261 21.09 16.99 -22.37
N GLY A 262 20.45 18.03 -22.93
CA GLY A 262 20.60 18.45 -24.32
C GLY A 262 19.82 17.62 -25.35
N SER A 263 19.02 16.63 -24.92
CA SER A 263 18.23 15.81 -25.84
C SER A 263 16.98 16.55 -26.36
N SER A 264 16.55 16.25 -27.57
CA SER A 264 15.31 16.78 -28.13
C SER A 264 14.08 16.06 -27.59
N SER A 265 12.91 16.71 -27.66
CA SER A 265 11.62 16.09 -27.30
C SER A 265 11.35 14.82 -28.12
N GLU A 266 11.76 14.78 -29.38
CA GLU A 266 11.61 13.61 -30.24
C GLU A 266 12.49 12.44 -29.79
N ALA A 267 13.75 12.70 -29.43
CA ALA A 267 14.64 11.68 -28.90
C ALA A 267 14.12 11.09 -27.59
N ARG A 268 13.53 11.92 -26.77
CA ARG A 268 12.95 11.51 -25.49
C ARG A 268 11.67 10.69 -25.67
N LEU A 269 10.78 11.11 -26.57
CA LEU A 269 9.59 10.32 -26.91
C LEU A 269 10.00 8.95 -27.51
N ALA A 270 11.07 8.90 -28.29
CA ALA A 270 11.60 7.64 -28.79
C ALA A 270 12.12 6.74 -27.66
N ALA A 271 12.81 7.32 -26.66
CA ALA A 271 13.27 6.59 -25.48
C ALA A 271 12.09 6.04 -24.67
N VAL A 272 11.03 6.82 -24.48
CA VAL A 272 9.77 6.39 -23.85
C VAL A 272 9.19 5.16 -24.53
N LYS A 273 9.05 5.21 -25.84
CA LYS A 273 8.51 4.07 -26.61
C LYS A 273 9.43 2.84 -26.53
N ALA A 274 10.74 3.04 -26.51
CA ALA A 274 11.68 1.95 -26.31
C ALA A 274 11.55 1.33 -24.90
N ASN A 275 11.34 2.16 -23.88
CA ASN A 275 11.10 1.69 -22.51
C ASN A 275 9.85 0.84 -22.43
N VAL A 276 8.74 1.28 -23.05
CA VAL A 276 7.50 0.50 -23.09
C VAL A 276 7.70 -0.84 -23.82
N ALA A 277 8.49 -0.87 -24.88
CA ALA A 277 8.81 -2.14 -25.57
C ALA A 277 9.60 -3.10 -24.66
N ASN A 278 10.59 -2.58 -23.91
CA ASN A 278 11.33 -3.38 -22.91
C ASN A 278 10.43 -3.84 -21.76
N LEU A 279 9.50 -3.00 -21.32
CA LEU A 279 8.50 -3.36 -20.32
C LEU A 279 7.62 -4.50 -20.82
N LYS A 280 7.18 -4.46 -22.07
CA LYS A 280 6.40 -5.54 -22.65
C LYS A 280 7.15 -6.87 -22.66
N GLU A 281 8.41 -6.88 -23.03
CA GLU A 281 9.24 -8.08 -22.98
C GLU A 281 9.32 -8.67 -21.56
N PHE A 282 9.50 -7.82 -20.56
CA PHE A 282 9.49 -8.24 -19.16
C PHE A 282 8.10 -8.75 -18.73
N ALA A 283 7.04 -8.02 -19.05
CA ALA A 283 5.67 -8.41 -18.68
C ALA A 283 5.26 -9.75 -19.31
N ASP A 284 5.61 -9.97 -20.58
CA ASP A 284 5.37 -11.25 -21.24
C ASP A 284 6.12 -12.40 -20.51
N TYR A 285 7.38 -12.17 -20.15
CA TYR A 285 8.17 -13.15 -19.39
C TYR A 285 7.58 -13.45 -18.00
N ALA A 286 7.19 -12.39 -17.26
CA ALA A 286 6.55 -12.53 -15.95
C ALA A 286 5.22 -13.31 -16.05
N ALA A 287 4.41 -12.98 -17.05
CA ALA A 287 3.12 -13.64 -17.29
C ALA A 287 3.27 -15.13 -17.60
N GLU A 288 4.32 -15.55 -18.34
CA GLU A 288 4.65 -16.96 -18.56
C GLU A 288 4.94 -17.73 -17.25
N LYS A 289 5.34 -17.02 -16.21
CA LYS A 289 5.57 -17.56 -14.85
C LYS A 289 4.37 -17.40 -13.92
N GLY A 290 3.27 -16.82 -14.41
CA GLY A 290 2.08 -16.53 -13.60
C GLY A 290 2.22 -15.31 -12.70
N ILE A 291 3.20 -14.43 -12.95
CA ILE A 291 3.48 -13.23 -12.17
C ILE A 291 2.94 -12.00 -12.92
N ALA A 292 2.17 -11.17 -12.21
CA ALA A 292 1.67 -9.92 -12.77
C ALA A 292 2.75 -8.82 -12.76
N THR A 293 2.63 -7.86 -13.67
CA THR A 293 3.52 -6.69 -13.73
C THR A 293 2.82 -5.45 -13.23
N GLY A 294 3.51 -4.68 -12.39
CA GLY A 294 3.05 -3.41 -11.86
C GLY A 294 3.98 -2.26 -12.19
N LEU A 295 3.49 -1.04 -12.01
CA LEU A 295 4.27 0.19 -12.10
C LEU A 295 3.93 1.16 -10.96
N TRP A 296 4.87 2.02 -10.67
CA TRP A 296 4.73 3.12 -9.73
C TRP A 296 4.43 4.43 -10.46
N THR A 297 3.70 5.33 -9.81
CA THR A 297 3.44 6.67 -10.34
C THR A 297 3.37 7.74 -9.27
N GLN A 298 3.80 8.92 -9.59
CA GLN A 298 3.52 10.17 -8.89
C GLN A 298 3.02 11.29 -9.82
N SER A 299 2.60 10.96 -11.03
CA SER A 299 2.15 11.95 -12.03
C SER A 299 0.92 11.49 -12.79
N ASN A 300 0.44 12.36 -13.68
CA ASN A 300 -0.64 12.07 -14.58
C ASN A 300 -0.38 10.78 -15.38
N LEU A 301 -1.45 10.04 -15.63
CA LEU A 301 -1.40 8.75 -16.33
C LEU A 301 -1.43 8.90 -17.85
N LYS A 302 -1.78 10.08 -18.36
CA LYS A 302 -1.89 10.36 -19.81
C LYS A 302 -0.93 11.46 -20.22
N PRO A 303 -0.40 11.39 -21.46
CA PRO A 303 0.42 12.45 -22.03
C PRO A 303 -0.35 13.78 -22.07
N ASP A 304 0.32 14.88 -21.80
CA ASP A 304 -0.21 16.24 -21.90
C ASP A 304 0.31 16.92 -23.18
N SER A 305 -0.46 17.83 -23.72
CA SER A 305 -0.06 18.69 -24.84
C SER A 305 1.15 19.57 -24.51
N ASN A 306 1.42 19.80 -23.23
CA ASN A 306 2.60 20.52 -22.73
C ASN A 306 3.82 19.62 -22.43
N ALA A 307 3.80 18.40 -22.90
CA ALA A 307 4.86 17.40 -22.69
C ALA A 307 6.26 17.88 -23.11
N ASN A 308 6.35 18.88 -23.99
CA ASN A 308 7.61 19.53 -24.34
C ASN A 308 8.27 20.32 -23.19
N THR A 309 7.50 20.64 -22.13
CA THR A 309 7.99 21.42 -20.99
C THR A 309 8.42 20.51 -19.84
N TYR A 310 7.71 19.39 -19.67
CA TYR A 310 7.93 18.47 -18.55
C TYR A 310 7.95 17.01 -19.01
N TRP A 311 8.96 16.27 -18.57
CA TRP A 311 9.13 14.86 -18.94
C TRP A 311 8.03 13.93 -18.46
N HIS A 312 7.59 14.13 -17.22
CA HIS A 312 6.56 13.32 -16.60
C HIS A 312 5.21 13.40 -17.32
N LEU A 313 5.01 14.44 -18.13
CA LEU A 313 3.82 14.57 -18.97
C LEU A 313 3.87 13.70 -20.24
N LEU A 314 4.98 13.02 -20.49
CA LEU A 314 5.13 12.06 -21.58
C LEU A 314 4.69 10.65 -21.18
N ARG A 315 4.34 10.43 -19.92
CA ARG A 315 3.85 9.13 -19.50
C ARG A 315 2.57 8.77 -20.26
N ASP A 316 2.50 7.53 -20.73
CA ASP A 316 1.36 6.95 -21.38
C ASP A 316 1.03 5.62 -20.71
N PHE A 317 0.18 5.68 -19.69
CA PHE A 317 -0.20 4.50 -18.94
C PHE A 317 -1.06 3.54 -19.76
N GLU A 318 -1.81 4.03 -20.75
CA GLU A 318 -2.54 3.17 -21.67
C GLU A 318 -1.58 2.25 -22.45
N ALA A 319 -0.48 2.82 -22.99
CA ALA A 319 0.54 2.02 -23.67
C ALA A 319 1.26 1.04 -22.72
N GLU A 320 1.47 1.40 -21.46
CA GLU A 320 2.04 0.51 -20.45
C GLU A 320 1.09 -0.65 -20.08
N VAL A 321 -0.20 -0.38 -19.99
CA VAL A 321 -1.23 -1.41 -19.78
C VAL A 321 -1.34 -2.32 -21.00
N GLU A 322 -1.28 -1.77 -22.22
CA GLU A 322 -1.18 -2.57 -23.45
C GLU A 322 0.06 -3.47 -23.47
N ALA A 323 1.14 -3.04 -22.83
CA ALA A 323 2.35 -3.84 -22.63
C ALA A 323 2.22 -4.95 -21.58
N GLY A 324 1.11 -5.02 -20.82
CA GLY A 324 0.82 -6.10 -19.88
C GLY A 324 0.78 -5.67 -18.40
N VAL A 325 0.80 -4.37 -18.10
CA VAL A 325 0.70 -3.88 -16.72
C VAL A 325 -0.73 -4.00 -16.20
N THR A 326 -0.88 -4.56 -15.00
CA THR A 326 -2.18 -4.74 -14.33
C THR A 326 -2.18 -4.27 -12.87
N THR A 327 -1.03 -3.81 -12.37
CA THR A 327 -0.88 -3.25 -11.02
C THR A 327 -0.33 -1.82 -11.11
N LEU A 328 -0.86 -0.91 -10.31
CA LEU A 328 -0.38 0.46 -10.22
C LEU A 328 -0.23 0.86 -8.74
N LYS A 329 0.93 1.39 -8.37
CA LYS A 329 1.14 2.03 -7.07
C LYS A 329 1.18 3.55 -7.25
N THR A 330 0.23 4.27 -6.62
CA THR A 330 0.23 5.72 -6.58
C THR A 330 0.94 6.22 -5.33
N ASP A 331 1.73 7.28 -5.43
CA ASP A 331 2.59 7.74 -4.36
C ASP A 331 2.40 9.25 -4.07
N VAL A 332 3.30 9.82 -3.31
CA VAL A 332 3.25 11.11 -2.62
C VAL A 332 2.66 12.30 -3.38
N ALA A 333 2.83 12.39 -4.69
CA ALA A 333 2.25 13.48 -5.48
C ALA A 333 0.71 13.40 -5.58
N TRP A 334 0.14 12.29 -5.17
CA TRP A 334 -1.31 12.05 -5.16
C TRP A 334 -1.90 12.19 -3.75
N VAL A 335 -1.14 12.77 -2.85
CA VAL A 335 -1.54 13.05 -1.47
C VAL A 335 -1.75 14.54 -1.28
N GLY A 336 -2.88 14.94 -0.74
CA GLY A 336 -3.20 16.36 -0.53
C GLY A 336 -4.39 16.58 0.38
N SER A 337 -4.74 17.83 0.60
CA SER A 337 -5.86 18.22 1.44
C SER A 337 -7.23 17.96 0.82
N GLY A 338 -7.32 17.90 -0.47
CA GLY A 338 -8.57 17.56 -1.16
C GLY A 338 -8.42 16.23 -1.92
N TYR A 339 -9.17 15.24 -1.53
CA TYR A 339 -9.01 13.88 -2.07
C TYR A 339 -9.68 13.64 -3.43
N SER A 340 -10.46 14.58 -3.94
CA SER A 340 -11.09 14.45 -5.26
C SER A 340 -10.07 14.18 -6.37
N PHE A 341 -8.90 14.77 -6.29
CA PHE A 341 -7.81 14.53 -7.22
C PHE A 341 -7.29 13.08 -7.13
N GLN A 342 -7.02 12.60 -5.92
CA GLN A 342 -6.51 11.25 -5.68
C GLN A 342 -7.52 10.18 -6.07
N LEU A 343 -8.76 10.32 -5.63
CA LEU A 343 -9.83 9.40 -6.00
C LEU A 343 -10.02 9.33 -7.52
N SER A 344 -9.97 10.48 -8.20
CA SER A 344 -10.08 10.53 -9.66
C SER A 344 -8.92 9.81 -10.34
N GLY A 345 -7.69 9.98 -9.85
CA GLY A 345 -6.51 9.33 -10.40
C GLY A 345 -6.49 7.82 -10.15
N VAL A 346 -6.87 7.40 -8.95
CA VAL A 346 -7.01 5.97 -8.61
C VAL A 346 -8.07 5.31 -9.50
N LYS A 347 -9.21 5.99 -9.69
CA LYS A 347 -10.27 5.54 -10.61
C LYS A 347 -9.78 5.49 -12.05
N GLU A 348 -9.06 6.51 -12.52
CA GLU A 348 -8.50 6.54 -13.88
C GLU A 348 -7.56 5.34 -14.12
N GLY A 349 -6.66 5.05 -13.19
CA GLY A 349 -5.79 3.88 -13.27
C GLY A 349 -6.58 2.57 -13.29
N TYR A 350 -7.63 2.47 -12.48
CA TYR A 350 -8.52 1.32 -12.45
C TYR A 350 -9.24 1.13 -13.79
N ASP A 351 -9.84 2.19 -14.33
CA ASP A 351 -10.60 2.16 -15.59
C ASP A 351 -9.68 1.78 -16.77
N ILE A 352 -8.49 2.38 -16.89
CA ILE A 352 -7.52 2.07 -17.96
C ILE A 352 -7.17 0.58 -17.98
N VAL A 353 -6.85 -0.01 -16.84
CA VAL A 353 -6.51 -1.45 -16.79
C VAL A 353 -7.73 -2.30 -17.12
N THR A 354 -8.90 -1.97 -16.57
CA THR A 354 -10.13 -2.73 -16.82
C THR A 354 -10.55 -2.68 -18.27
N ASP A 355 -10.48 -1.52 -18.89
CA ASP A 355 -10.93 -1.31 -20.28
C ASP A 355 -9.98 -1.98 -21.28
N ILE A 356 -8.68 -1.92 -21.06
CA ILE A 356 -7.67 -2.47 -21.98
C ILE A 356 -7.44 -3.96 -21.76
N GLN A 357 -7.23 -4.39 -20.51
CA GLN A 357 -6.89 -5.78 -20.20
C GLN A 357 -8.10 -6.67 -19.89
N ASN A 358 -9.30 -6.07 -19.77
CA ASN A 358 -10.52 -6.79 -19.36
C ASN A 358 -10.32 -7.64 -18.11
N THR A 359 -9.57 -7.11 -17.13
CA THR A 359 -9.26 -7.78 -15.87
C THR A 359 -9.43 -6.82 -14.70
N ARG A 360 -9.53 -7.35 -13.50
CA ARG A 360 -9.50 -6.54 -12.27
C ARG A 360 -8.06 -6.10 -12.01
N PRO A 361 -7.80 -4.80 -11.85
CA PRO A 361 -6.47 -4.32 -11.48
C PRO A 361 -6.19 -4.47 -9.98
N ASN A 362 -4.91 -4.42 -9.63
CA ASN A 362 -4.45 -4.21 -8.27
C ASN A 362 -3.90 -2.78 -8.16
N ILE A 363 -4.72 -1.85 -7.67
CA ILE A 363 -4.28 -0.47 -7.45
C ILE A 363 -3.90 -0.30 -5.98
N ILE A 364 -2.68 0.11 -5.71
CA ILE A 364 -2.11 0.37 -4.38
C ILE A 364 -1.98 1.87 -4.21
N SER A 365 -2.57 2.45 -3.17
CA SER A 365 -2.64 3.90 -3.01
C SER A 365 -2.52 4.34 -1.56
N LEU A 366 -2.10 5.59 -1.36
CA LEU A 366 -2.23 6.29 -0.08
C LEU A 366 -3.63 6.89 0.12
N ASP A 367 -4.54 6.71 -0.83
CA ASP A 367 -5.90 7.22 -0.73
C ASP A 367 -6.81 6.24 0.04
N GLY A 368 -7.31 6.68 1.18
CA GLY A 368 -8.29 5.99 2.01
C GLY A 368 -9.60 6.75 2.19
N TRP A 369 -9.81 7.85 1.45
CA TRP A 369 -11.03 8.65 1.55
C TRP A 369 -12.27 7.87 1.09
N ALA A 370 -13.43 8.27 1.59
CA ALA A 370 -14.69 7.60 1.28
C ALA A 370 -14.92 7.46 -0.23
N GLY A 371 -15.14 6.23 -0.69
CA GLY A 371 -15.32 5.90 -2.10
C GLY A 371 -14.08 5.33 -2.78
N SER A 372 -12.88 5.51 -2.22
CA SER A 372 -11.65 4.96 -2.80
C SER A 372 -11.61 3.43 -2.74
N GLN A 373 -12.24 2.82 -1.74
CA GLN A 373 -12.31 1.37 -1.58
C GLN A 373 -12.84 0.62 -2.82
N ARG A 374 -13.57 1.31 -3.68
CA ARG A 374 -14.06 0.73 -4.96
C ARG A 374 -12.95 0.38 -5.94
N TYR A 375 -11.79 0.97 -5.79
CA TYR A 375 -10.74 0.94 -6.80
C TYR A 375 -9.39 0.48 -6.30
N ASN A 376 -9.09 0.64 -5.01
CA ASN A 376 -7.74 0.46 -4.49
C ASN A 376 -7.68 -0.36 -3.20
N SER A 377 -6.47 -0.80 -2.91
CA SER A 377 -6.00 -1.13 -1.57
C SER A 377 -5.23 0.05 -0.99
N VAL A 378 -5.28 0.21 0.33
CA VAL A 378 -4.51 1.24 1.04
C VAL A 378 -3.13 0.70 1.37
N TRP A 379 -2.12 1.48 1.03
CA TRP A 379 -0.75 1.28 1.47
C TRP A 379 -0.44 2.24 2.63
N THR A 380 0.20 1.75 3.68
CA THR A 380 0.40 2.54 4.90
C THR A 380 1.54 3.55 4.82
N GLY A 381 2.20 3.70 3.67
CA GLY A 381 3.25 4.68 3.42
C GLY A 381 4.66 4.24 3.81
N ASP A 382 5.62 5.16 3.68
CA ASP A 382 7.04 4.94 3.92
C ASP A 382 7.36 4.87 5.42
N GLN A 383 7.37 3.68 5.98
CA GLN A 383 7.56 3.47 7.41
C GLN A 383 8.97 2.97 7.73
N THR A 384 9.45 3.36 8.90
CA THR A 384 10.72 2.85 9.42
C THR A 384 10.51 1.47 10.05
N GLY A 385 11.19 0.47 9.52
CA GLY A 385 11.22 -0.90 10.07
C GLY A 385 12.43 -1.17 10.96
N GLY A 386 12.82 -2.45 11.04
CA GLY A 386 13.99 -2.91 11.81
C GLY A 386 13.77 -2.95 13.31
N ASN A 387 12.53 -2.82 13.77
CA ASN A 387 12.20 -2.84 15.20
C ASN A 387 10.80 -3.39 15.47
N TRP A 388 10.55 -3.84 16.71
CA TRP A 388 9.26 -4.43 17.12
C TRP A 388 8.11 -3.42 17.12
N GLU A 389 8.37 -2.14 17.30
CA GLU A 389 7.33 -1.09 17.27
C GLU A 389 6.65 -1.01 15.90
N TYR A 390 7.40 -1.27 14.83
CA TYR A 390 6.84 -1.35 13.49
C TYR A 390 5.72 -2.41 13.39
N ILE A 391 5.95 -3.62 13.89
CA ILE A 391 4.93 -4.68 13.90
C ILE A 391 3.79 -4.31 14.85
N ARG A 392 4.11 -3.80 16.05
CA ARG A 392 3.14 -3.48 17.09
C ARG A 392 2.04 -2.54 16.60
N PHE A 393 2.41 -1.43 15.99
CA PHE A 393 1.40 -0.44 15.61
C PHE A 393 0.66 -0.79 14.31
N HIS A 394 1.20 -1.67 13.47
CA HIS A 394 0.56 -2.06 12.22
C HIS A 394 -0.69 -2.93 12.44
N ILE A 395 -0.71 -3.80 13.43
CA ILE A 395 -1.87 -4.65 13.72
C ILE A 395 -3.12 -3.81 13.96
N PRO A 396 -3.16 -2.87 14.94
CA PRO A 396 -4.32 -2.01 15.13
C PRO A 396 -4.56 -1.05 13.96
N THR A 397 -3.53 -0.64 13.23
CA THR A 397 -3.67 0.17 12.01
C THR A 397 -4.48 -0.57 10.94
N PHE A 398 -4.17 -1.83 10.69
CA PHE A 398 -4.89 -2.66 9.71
C PHE A 398 -6.33 -2.93 10.13
N ILE A 399 -6.57 -3.16 11.41
CA ILE A 399 -7.91 -3.31 11.96
C ILE A 399 -8.70 -2.01 11.77
N GLY A 400 -8.14 -0.86 12.14
CA GLY A 400 -8.80 0.44 12.02
C GLY A 400 -9.18 0.82 10.59
N GLN A 401 -8.28 0.57 9.64
CA GLN A 401 -8.56 0.78 8.22
C GLN A 401 -9.67 -0.14 7.72
N SER A 402 -9.64 -1.40 8.12
CA SER A 402 -10.67 -2.39 7.77
C SER A 402 -12.05 -1.99 8.29
N LEU A 403 -12.12 -1.51 9.53
CA LEU A 403 -13.34 -0.97 10.15
C LEU A 403 -13.79 0.36 9.54
N SER A 404 -12.95 1.03 8.77
CA SER A 404 -13.28 2.27 8.05
C SER A 404 -13.88 2.04 6.66
N GLY A 405 -14.18 0.78 6.31
CA GLY A 405 -14.83 0.42 5.04
C GLY A 405 -13.86 0.21 3.87
N ASN A 406 -12.55 0.13 4.12
CA ASN A 406 -11.59 -0.34 3.12
C ASN A 406 -10.79 -1.53 3.67
N PRO A 407 -11.25 -2.76 3.40
CA PRO A 407 -10.65 -3.98 3.94
C PRO A 407 -9.34 -4.39 3.24
N ASN A 408 -9.03 -3.78 2.09
CA ASN A 408 -7.81 -4.05 1.35
C ASN A 408 -6.71 -3.13 1.83
N ILE A 409 -5.80 -3.65 2.64
CA ILE A 409 -4.68 -2.89 3.22
C ILE A 409 -3.39 -3.69 3.14
N GLY A 410 -2.29 -3.00 2.93
CA GLY A 410 -0.95 -3.56 2.94
C GLY A 410 0.08 -2.58 3.46
N SER A 411 1.27 -3.08 3.76
CA SER A 411 2.42 -2.27 4.13
C SER A 411 3.70 -2.93 3.64
N ASP A 412 4.79 -2.13 3.61
CA ASP A 412 6.10 -2.63 3.25
C ASP A 412 6.57 -3.68 4.28
N MET A 413 7.18 -4.76 3.80
CA MET A 413 7.77 -5.79 4.65
C MET A 413 8.93 -5.17 5.43
N ASP A 414 8.81 -5.18 6.76
CA ASP A 414 9.75 -4.51 7.67
C ASP A 414 10.01 -3.04 7.32
N GLY A 415 8.97 -2.31 6.89
CA GLY A 415 9.05 -0.92 6.45
C GLY A 415 9.92 -0.72 5.22
N ILE A 416 10.03 0.51 4.75
CA ILE A 416 10.85 0.81 3.57
C ILE A 416 12.36 0.80 3.89
N TRP A 417 12.75 1.15 5.13
CA TRP A 417 14.15 1.23 5.57
C TRP A 417 14.56 0.16 6.58
N GLY A 418 13.76 -0.87 6.76
CA GLY A 418 14.09 -1.99 7.61
C GLY A 418 15.13 -2.94 6.97
N GLY A 419 15.17 -4.16 7.47
CA GLY A 419 16.07 -5.21 7.00
C GLY A 419 16.77 -5.96 8.12
N ASP A 420 16.35 -5.77 9.39
CA ASP A 420 16.77 -6.66 10.47
C ASP A 420 16.23 -8.07 10.22
N PRO A 421 17.07 -9.10 10.17
CA PRO A 421 16.64 -10.46 9.81
C PRO A 421 15.55 -11.02 10.72
N VAL A 422 15.58 -10.70 12.01
CA VAL A 422 14.56 -11.18 12.97
C VAL A 422 13.24 -10.46 12.74
N ILE A 423 13.27 -9.14 12.68
CA ILE A 423 12.06 -8.31 12.53
C ILE A 423 11.42 -8.57 11.17
N ALA A 424 12.21 -8.59 10.08
CA ALA A 424 11.73 -8.91 8.74
C ALA A 424 11.05 -10.29 8.72
N THR A 425 11.67 -11.33 9.31
CA THR A 425 11.08 -12.67 9.36
C THR A 425 9.79 -12.69 10.17
N ARG A 426 9.70 -11.97 11.30
CA ARG A 426 8.47 -11.85 12.08
C ARG A 426 7.37 -11.12 11.32
N ASP A 427 7.77 -10.15 10.52
CA ASP A 427 6.82 -9.42 9.67
C ASP A 427 6.25 -10.33 8.57
N TYR A 428 7.07 -11.18 7.94
CA TYR A 428 6.58 -12.23 7.03
C TYR A 428 5.61 -13.20 7.72
N GLN A 429 5.84 -13.53 8.98
CA GLN A 429 4.98 -14.45 9.73
C GLN A 429 3.57 -13.89 9.90
N TRP A 430 3.42 -12.69 10.48
CA TRP A 430 2.08 -12.17 10.73
C TRP A 430 1.38 -11.66 9.46
N LYS A 431 2.13 -11.02 8.53
CA LYS A 431 1.53 -10.52 7.28
C LYS A 431 1.12 -11.62 6.30
N SER A 432 1.55 -12.84 6.51
CA SER A 432 0.97 -13.99 5.79
C SER A 432 -0.52 -14.17 6.09
N PHE A 433 -1.01 -13.57 7.18
CA PHE A 433 -2.42 -13.47 7.58
C PHE A 433 -2.95 -12.03 7.45
N ALA A 434 -2.47 -11.29 6.47
CA ALA A 434 -2.92 -9.96 6.12
C ALA A 434 -3.29 -9.90 4.62
N PRO A 435 -4.11 -8.93 4.17
CA PRO A 435 -4.53 -8.87 2.78
C PRO A 435 -3.35 -8.75 1.82
N GLN A 436 -2.52 -7.73 1.97
CA GLN A 436 -1.37 -7.49 1.10
C GLN A 436 -0.04 -7.47 1.86
N MET A 437 0.98 -7.94 1.18
CA MET A 437 2.38 -7.92 1.61
C MET A 437 3.19 -7.24 0.51
N LEU A 438 3.92 -6.18 0.82
CA LEU A 438 4.68 -5.39 -0.14
C LEU A 438 6.16 -5.43 0.24
N ASP A 439 6.98 -6.10 -0.55
CA ASP A 439 8.42 -6.19 -0.30
C ASP A 439 9.13 -5.06 -1.07
N MET A 440 9.32 -3.92 -0.41
CA MET A 440 9.96 -2.76 -1.01
C MET A 440 11.48 -2.85 -0.87
N ASP A 441 12.17 -3.20 -1.93
CA ASP A 441 13.62 -3.35 -1.99
C ASP A 441 14.29 -2.14 -2.68
N GLY A 442 15.50 -1.82 -2.27
CA GLY A 442 16.33 -0.77 -2.87
C GLY A 442 16.40 0.56 -2.12
N TRP A 443 15.63 0.75 -1.06
CA TRP A 443 15.67 1.97 -0.24
C TRP A 443 16.26 1.78 1.16
N GLY A 444 16.29 0.55 1.67
CA GLY A 444 16.78 0.23 3.00
C GLY A 444 18.31 0.17 3.10
N SER A 445 18.78 -0.02 4.33
CA SER A 445 20.18 -0.30 4.63
C SER A 445 20.59 -1.71 4.24
N TYR A 446 19.61 -2.58 3.98
CA TYR A 446 19.80 -4.00 3.67
C TYR A 446 18.93 -4.37 2.48
N ALA A 447 19.37 -5.38 1.74
CA ALA A 447 18.51 -6.04 0.78
C ALA A 447 17.34 -6.71 1.52
N LYS A 448 16.14 -6.70 0.95
CA LYS A 448 14.91 -7.04 1.66
C LYS A 448 14.17 -8.27 1.15
N GLY A 449 14.54 -8.80 0.01
CA GLY A 449 13.92 -10.04 -0.49
C GLY A 449 13.94 -11.16 0.58
N PRO A 450 12.92 -12.01 0.65
CA PRO A 450 12.79 -13.01 1.72
C PRO A 450 13.90 -14.10 1.71
N TYR A 451 14.69 -14.14 0.66
CA TYR A 451 15.80 -15.07 0.47
C TYR A 451 17.17 -14.51 0.89
N VAL A 452 17.26 -13.22 1.22
CA VAL A 452 18.58 -12.55 1.39
C VAL A 452 19.25 -12.80 2.75
N HIS A 453 18.48 -13.18 3.76
CA HIS A 453 19.00 -13.28 5.13
C HIS A 453 19.64 -14.63 5.47
N GLY A 454 19.57 -15.63 4.56
CA GLY A 454 20.05 -16.98 4.82
C GLY A 454 19.24 -17.75 5.87
N ASP A 455 19.60 -19.03 6.08
CA ASP A 455 18.91 -19.83 7.09
C ASP A 455 19.31 -19.43 8.52
N PRO A 456 18.36 -19.47 9.49
CA PRO A 456 17.00 -20.03 9.36
C PRO A 456 15.96 -19.06 8.76
N TYR A 457 16.28 -17.81 8.56
CA TYR A 457 15.33 -16.75 8.19
C TYR A 457 14.68 -17.00 6.82
N THR A 458 15.50 -17.30 5.82
CA THR A 458 15.04 -17.67 4.48
C THR A 458 14.09 -18.86 4.49
N GLY A 459 14.42 -19.91 5.24
CA GLY A 459 13.58 -21.08 5.39
C GLY A 459 12.23 -20.79 6.04
N VAL A 460 12.20 -19.92 7.06
CA VAL A 460 10.97 -19.49 7.72
C VAL A 460 10.12 -18.63 6.79
N SER A 461 10.69 -17.62 6.16
CA SER A 461 9.97 -16.76 5.21
C SER A 461 9.34 -17.57 4.08
N ARG A 462 10.09 -18.49 3.47
CA ARG A 462 9.57 -19.41 2.44
C ARG A 462 8.40 -20.25 2.96
N MET A 463 8.50 -20.80 4.16
CA MET A 463 7.43 -21.59 4.76
C MET A 463 6.13 -20.79 4.87
N TYR A 464 6.20 -19.55 5.36
CA TYR A 464 5.03 -18.69 5.54
C TYR A 464 4.45 -18.21 4.21
N LEU A 465 5.27 -17.88 3.22
CA LEU A 465 4.80 -17.56 1.87
C LEU A 465 4.06 -18.73 1.22
N LYS A 466 4.60 -19.97 1.36
CA LYS A 466 3.92 -21.18 0.89
C LYS A 466 2.62 -21.46 1.65
N MET A 467 2.62 -21.25 2.95
CA MET A 467 1.41 -21.39 3.76
C MET A 467 0.33 -20.41 3.28
N LYS A 468 0.68 -19.13 3.05
CA LYS A 468 -0.25 -18.15 2.49
C LYS A 468 -0.81 -18.61 1.13
N ALA A 469 0.06 -19.11 0.25
CA ALA A 469 -0.37 -19.65 -1.04
C ALA A 469 -1.34 -20.85 -0.89
N MET A 470 -1.07 -21.75 0.05
CA MET A 470 -1.97 -22.89 0.34
C MET A 470 -3.31 -22.46 0.92
N MET A 471 -3.34 -21.35 1.66
CA MET A 471 -4.57 -20.77 2.22
C MET A 471 -5.35 -19.93 1.21
N MET A 472 -4.89 -19.75 -0.03
CA MET A 472 -5.52 -18.83 -0.98
C MET A 472 -7.02 -19.08 -1.19
N PRO A 473 -7.54 -20.32 -1.24
CA PRO A 473 -9.00 -20.53 -1.30
C PRO A 473 -9.75 -19.93 -0.10
N TYR A 474 -9.19 -20.06 1.10
CA TYR A 474 -9.76 -19.45 2.30
C TYR A 474 -9.64 -17.92 2.26
N ILE A 475 -8.46 -17.38 1.90
CA ILE A 475 -8.21 -15.94 1.78
C ILE A 475 -9.18 -15.33 0.78
N TYR A 476 -9.33 -15.95 -0.39
CA TYR A 476 -10.17 -15.41 -1.45
C TYR A 476 -11.67 -15.48 -1.12
N THR A 477 -12.11 -16.50 -0.37
CA THR A 477 -13.49 -16.55 0.16
C THR A 477 -13.75 -15.38 1.13
N ASN A 478 -12.81 -15.11 2.04
CA ASN A 478 -12.94 -13.95 2.94
C ASN A 478 -12.84 -12.62 2.18
N ALA A 479 -12.06 -12.56 1.09
CA ALA A 479 -11.99 -11.38 0.23
C ALA A 479 -13.34 -11.10 -0.48
N TYR A 480 -14.06 -12.14 -0.89
CA TYR A 480 -15.44 -12.00 -1.42
C TYR A 480 -16.39 -11.40 -0.38
N ALA A 481 -16.36 -11.91 0.85
CA ALA A 481 -17.16 -11.35 1.94
C ALA A 481 -16.79 -9.88 2.20
N ALA A 482 -15.50 -9.58 2.28
CA ALA A 482 -14.99 -8.23 2.49
C ALA A 482 -15.33 -7.27 1.33
N ALA A 483 -15.47 -7.77 0.11
CA ALA A 483 -15.96 -7.01 -1.04
C ALA A 483 -17.50 -6.83 -1.04
N ASN A 484 -18.15 -7.11 0.09
CA ASN A 484 -19.61 -7.05 0.27
C ASN A 484 -20.40 -7.98 -0.67
N ILE A 485 -19.80 -9.11 -1.03
CA ILE A 485 -20.44 -10.16 -1.82
C ILE A 485 -20.91 -11.25 -0.88
N ASP A 486 -22.16 -11.65 -1.02
CA ASP A 486 -22.75 -12.71 -0.18
C ASP A 486 -22.11 -14.07 -0.52
N THR A 487 -21.43 -14.66 0.46
CA THR A 487 -20.82 -15.99 0.36
C THR A 487 -21.73 -17.09 0.89
N GLY A 488 -22.86 -16.72 1.49
CA GLY A 488 -23.78 -17.63 2.17
C GLY A 488 -23.38 -17.97 3.61
N ASN A 489 -22.27 -17.42 4.11
CA ASN A 489 -21.76 -17.69 5.47
C ASN A 489 -22.21 -16.65 6.51
N GLY A 490 -22.92 -15.59 6.07
CA GLY A 490 -23.40 -14.53 6.97
C GLY A 490 -22.36 -13.43 7.30
N ASP A 491 -21.19 -13.48 6.71
CA ASP A 491 -20.06 -12.54 6.96
C ASP A 491 -19.94 -11.42 5.91
N LYS A 492 -20.97 -11.23 5.10
CA LYS A 492 -21.02 -10.22 4.05
C LYS A 492 -20.70 -8.82 4.58
N GLY A 493 -19.70 -8.17 3.97
CA GLY A 493 -19.26 -6.83 4.33
C GLY A 493 -18.26 -6.78 5.49
N LEU A 494 -18.04 -7.88 6.22
CA LEU A 494 -17.02 -7.94 7.26
C LEU A 494 -15.62 -8.06 6.65
N PRO A 495 -14.63 -7.37 7.23
CA PRO A 495 -13.26 -7.39 6.70
C PRO A 495 -12.55 -8.74 6.89
N MET A 496 -11.44 -8.92 6.18
CA MET A 496 -10.58 -10.10 6.35
C MET A 496 -9.82 -10.06 7.69
N ILE A 497 -9.25 -8.90 8.05
CA ILE A 497 -8.67 -8.66 9.38
C ILE A 497 -9.79 -8.14 10.27
N ARG A 498 -10.13 -8.89 11.30
CA ARG A 498 -11.25 -8.59 12.20
C ARG A 498 -10.76 -8.26 13.60
N ALA A 499 -11.20 -7.11 14.13
CA ALA A 499 -11.09 -6.86 15.56
C ALA A 499 -11.76 -7.99 16.33
N MET A 500 -11.25 -8.30 17.51
CA MET A 500 -11.75 -9.43 18.30
C MET A 500 -13.27 -9.35 18.56
N PHE A 501 -13.83 -8.15 18.73
CA PHE A 501 -15.26 -7.98 19.02
C PHE A 501 -16.20 -8.39 17.85
N LEU A 502 -15.67 -8.46 16.62
CA LEU A 502 -16.47 -8.92 15.48
C LEU A 502 -16.80 -10.43 15.55
N GLU A 503 -15.98 -11.20 16.24
CA GLU A 503 -16.17 -12.64 16.44
C GLU A 503 -16.58 -12.99 17.89
N PHE A 504 -16.28 -12.10 18.83
CA PHE A 504 -16.56 -12.27 20.26
C PHE A 504 -17.30 -11.06 20.83
N PRO A 505 -18.50 -10.73 20.29
CA PRO A 505 -19.22 -9.51 20.67
C PRO A 505 -19.72 -9.51 22.13
N GLU A 506 -19.79 -10.65 22.79
CA GLU A 506 -20.17 -10.80 24.20
C GLU A 506 -19.04 -10.39 25.17
N GLU A 507 -17.79 -10.34 24.68
CA GLU A 507 -16.61 -10.12 25.50
C GLU A 507 -16.24 -8.64 25.56
N SER A 508 -16.46 -7.99 26.68
CA SER A 508 -16.16 -6.55 26.84
C SER A 508 -14.70 -6.20 26.54
N TYR A 509 -13.77 -7.09 26.86
CA TYR A 509 -12.35 -6.90 26.56
C TYR A 509 -12.05 -6.88 25.06
N ALA A 510 -12.85 -7.54 24.24
CA ALA A 510 -12.69 -7.59 22.79
C ALA A 510 -12.88 -6.24 22.10
N TYR A 511 -13.60 -5.31 22.74
CA TYR A 511 -13.81 -3.94 22.23
C TYR A 511 -12.66 -2.98 22.56
N THR A 512 -11.76 -3.37 23.45
CA THR A 512 -10.67 -2.50 23.87
C THR A 512 -9.48 -2.57 22.91
N GLU A 513 -8.70 -1.49 22.86
CA GLU A 513 -7.41 -1.48 22.15
C GLU A 513 -6.52 -2.66 22.58
N ALA A 514 -6.48 -2.96 23.87
CA ALA A 514 -5.69 -4.06 24.43
C ALA A 514 -6.13 -5.43 23.94
N GLY A 515 -7.41 -5.62 23.65
CA GLY A 515 -7.99 -6.89 23.17
C GLY A 515 -7.52 -7.28 21.77
N SER A 516 -7.18 -6.30 20.93
CA SER A 516 -6.73 -6.53 19.54
C SER A 516 -5.35 -5.97 19.24
N LYS A 517 -4.58 -5.52 20.25
CA LYS A 517 -3.27 -4.89 20.06
C LYS A 517 -2.23 -5.83 19.45
N TYR A 518 -2.28 -7.10 19.83
CA TYR A 518 -1.31 -8.13 19.42
C TYR A 518 -1.98 -9.36 18.82
N GLN A 519 -3.29 -9.32 18.60
CA GLN A 519 -4.05 -10.42 18.04
C GLN A 519 -5.25 -9.91 17.26
N TYR A 520 -5.73 -10.71 16.32
CA TYR A 520 -6.94 -10.45 15.54
C TYR A 520 -7.47 -11.75 14.95
N MET A 521 -8.69 -11.72 14.46
CA MET A 521 -9.22 -12.83 13.68
C MET A 521 -8.94 -12.60 12.20
N TRP A 522 -8.38 -13.60 11.55
CA TRP A 522 -8.24 -13.66 10.10
C TRP A 522 -9.41 -14.44 9.52
N GLY A 523 -10.41 -13.71 9.00
CA GLY A 523 -11.74 -14.27 8.78
C GLY A 523 -12.39 -14.74 10.09
N GLU A 524 -13.31 -15.67 10.00
CA GLU A 524 -14.07 -16.17 11.16
C GLU A 524 -13.38 -17.31 11.93
N ILE A 525 -12.30 -17.91 11.38
CA ILE A 525 -11.79 -19.19 11.89
C ILE A 525 -10.41 -19.06 12.53
N LEU A 526 -9.53 -18.21 11.99
CA LEU A 526 -8.14 -18.19 12.38
C LEU A 526 -7.83 -17.04 13.34
N LEU A 527 -7.40 -17.37 14.56
CA LEU A 527 -6.79 -16.42 15.49
C LEU A 527 -5.30 -16.28 15.18
N VAL A 528 -4.87 -15.05 14.97
CA VAL A 528 -3.48 -14.68 14.67
C VAL A 528 -2.88 -13.87 15.81
#